data_d53701d95aa8e67da52cc3c637a2e57b
#
_entry.id   d53701d95aa8e67da52cc3c637a2e57b
#
_cell.length_a   1.000
_cell.length_b   1.000
_cell.length_c   1.000
_cell.angle_alpha   90.00
_cell.angle_beta   90.00
_cell.angle_gamma   90.00
#
_symmetry.space_group_name_H-M   'P 1'
#
loop_
_entity.id
_entity.type
_entity.pdbx_description
1 polymer ?
#
loop_
_entity_poly.entity_id
_entity_poly.type
_entity_poly.pdbx_seq_one_letter_code
_entity_poly.pdbx_strand_id
1 'polypeptide(L)'
;MIWDKFAGFYDLAETIYNKDVYTNLGKRVAQEIDENDTVLECACGTGAITKYVAPRCKLLVATDMSKGMLVEAQKNCDNLNNIRFRYADIMNINCRDERFDKVIAGNVIHLLDEPEKAIAELLRVCRTGGKVIIPTYINSENTSASIASDALTLVGVEFKREFDYESYKEFFTDLGFEPEFDVVEGRMNCAIAIITKKEA
;
A
#
# COMPACT_ATOMS: atom_id res chain seq x y z
N MET A 1 9.84 14.20 9.86
CA MET A 1 9.40 12.81 9.98
C MET A 1 10.55 11.89 9.59
N ILE A 2 10.60 10.65 10.11
CA ILE A 2 11.71 9.73 9.77
C ILE A 2 11.77 9.47 8.27
N TRP A 3 10.62 9.26 7.65
CA TRP A 3 10.44 9.01 6.22
C TRP A 3 10.95 10.14 5.29
N ASP A 4 10.95 11.41 5.76
CA ASP A 4 11.49 12.53 4.97
C ASP A 4 13.02 12.44 4.80
N LYS A 5 13.72 11.82 5.77
CA LYS A 5 15.17 11.70 5.75
C LYS A 5 15.65 10.48 4.95
N PHE A 6 14.82 9.47 4.85
CA PHE A 6 15.19 8.17 4.27
C PHE A 6 14.60 7.90 2.90
N ALA A 7 13.78 8.79 2.32
CA ALA A 7 13.10 8.57 1.05
C ALA A 7 14.04 8.07 -0.07
N GLY A 8 15.17 8.71 -0.29
CA GLY A 8 16.14 8.28 -1.32
C GLY A 8 16.91 7.00 -0.96
N PHE A 9 17.13 6.74 0.33
CA PHE A 9 17.80 5.50 0.79
C PHE A 9 16.84 4.32 0.77
N TYR A 10 15.55 4.57 1.08
CA TYR A 10 14.50 3.58 1.06
C TYR A 10 14.32 2.98 -0.34
N ASP A 11 14.23 3.84 -1.36
CA ASP A 11 14.11 3.43 -2.76
C ASP A 11 15.31 2.56 -3.22
N LEU A 12 16.52 2.90 -2.78
CA LEU A 12 17.73 2.12 -3.06
C LEU A 12 17.69 0.75 -2.35
N ALA A 13 17.29 0.72 -1.08
CA ALA A 13 17.20 -0.51 -0.30
C ALA A 13 16.12 -1.47 -0.87
N GLU A 14 14.95 -0.93 -1.22
CA GLU A 14 13.89 -1.67 -1.89
C GLU A 14 14.35 -2.24 -3.24
N THR A 15 15.02 -1.41 -4.05
CA THR A 15 15.51 -1.81 -5.37
C THR A 15 16.57 -2.90 -5.29
N ILE A 16 17.43 -2.89 -4.29
CA ILE A 16 18.51 -3.88 -4.13
C ILE A 16 17.98 -5.17 -3.50
N TYR A 17 17.08 -5.06 -2.52
CA TYR A 17 16.72 -6.20 -1.68
C TYR A 17 15.52 -6.99 -2.19
N ASN A 18 14.51 -6.32 -2.78
CA ASN A 18 13.22 -6.94 -3.10
C ASN A 18 12.60 -6.48 -4.43
N LYS A 19 13.42 -6.08 -5.40
CA LYS A 19 13.01 -5.49 -6.69
C LYS A 19 11.94 -6.30 -7.43
N ASP A 20 12.11 -7.62 -7.43
CA ASP A 20 11.18 -8.51 -8.16
C ASP A 20 9.81 -8.54 -7.50
N VAL A 21 9.75 -8.52 -6.15
CA VAL A 21 8.50 -8.48 -5.39
C VAL A 21 7.75 -7.18 -5.65
N TYR A 22 8.42 -6.02 -5.60
CA TYR A 22 7.78 -4.74 -5.92
C TYR A 22 7.25 -4.68 -7.34
N THR A 23 8.02 -5.19 -8.30
CA THR A 23 7.59 -5.27 -9.69
C THR A 23 6.36 -6.15 -9.84
N ASN A 24 6.37 -7.32 -9.24
CA ASN A 24 5.28 -8.29 -9.32
C ASN A 24 4.06 -7.81 -8.53
N LEU A 25 4.27 -7.21 -7.36
CA LEU A 25 3.22 -6.61 -6.55
C LEU A 25 2.50 -5.48 -7.29
N GLY A 26 3.25 -4.53 -7.84
CA GLY A 26 2.67 -3.43 -8.62
C GLY A 26 1.86 -3.95 -9.82
N LYS A 27 2.39 -4.95 -10.54
CA LYS A 27 1.67 -5.60 -11.65
C LYS A 27 0.42 -6.33 -11.18
N ARG A 28 0.48 -7.04 -10.03
CA ARG A 28 -0.66 -7.77 -9.49
C ARG A 28 -1.77 -6.81 -9.05
N VAL A 29 -1.42 -5.74 -8.31
CA VAL A 29 -2.38 -4.70 -7.92
C VAL A 29 -3.01 -4.03 -9.14
N ALA A 30 -2.23 -3.76 -10.18
CA ALA A 30 -2.71 -3.15 -11.43
C ALA A 30 -3.73 -4.02 -12.20
N GLN A 31 -3.83 -5.33 -11.94
CA GLN A 31 -4.86 -6.21 -12.51
C GLN A 31 -6.25 -5.93 -11.95
N GLU A 32 -6.36 -5.33 -10.76
CA GLU A 32 -7.63 -4.95 -10.14
C GLU A 32 -8.18 -3.61 -10.66
N ILE A 33 -7.44 -2.93 -11.53
CA ILE A 33 -7.72 -1.55 -11.96
C ILE A 33 -8.25 -1.53 -13.39
N ASP A 34 -9.34 -0.80 -13.60
CA ASP A 34 -9.97 -0.58 -14.89
C ASP A 34 -9.66 0.81 -15.44
N GLU A 35 -9.66 0.95 -16.77
CA GLU A 35 -9.28 2.20 -17.47
C GLU A 35 -10.10 3.45 -17.08
N ASN A 36 -11.32 3.26 -16.62
CA ASN A 36 -12.21 4.34 -16.20
C ASN A 36 -12.16 4.64 -14.70
N ASP A 37 -11.40 3.87 -13.94
CA ASP A 37 -11.34 4.02 -12.49
C ASP A 37 -10.69 5.36 -12.06
N THR A 38 -11.26 5.94 -11.03
CA THR A 38 -10.61 6.95 -10.20
C THR A 38 -10.07 6.26 -8.96
N VAL A 39 -8.75 6.20 -8.84
CA VAL A 39 -8.04 5.43 -7.81
C VAL A 39 -7.45 6.36 -6.75
N LEU A 40 -7.51 5.95 -5.49
CA LEU A 40 -6.73 6.52 -4.40
C LEU A 40 -5.64 5.54 -3.99
N GLU A 41 -4.41 6.00 -3.90
CA GLU A 41 -3.31 5.27 -3.26
C GLU A 41 -2.86 6.05 -2.02
N CYS A 42 -3.00 5.43 -0.84
CA CYS A 42 -2.54 5.96 0.44
C CYS A 42 -1.17 5.37 0.79
N ALA A 43 -0.32 6.19 1.41
CA ALA A 43 1.06 5.85 1.72
C ALA A 43 1.82 5.34 0.47
N CYS A 44 1.77 6.12 -0.62
CA CYS A 44 2.35 5.74 -1.91
C CYS A 44 3.89 5.62 -1.89
N GLY A 45 4.54 6.10 -0.81
CA GLY A 45 5.99 6.10 -0.67
C GLY A 45 6.67 6.79 -1.86
N THR A 46 7.67 6.14 -2.42
CA THR A 46 8.41 6.60 -3.60
C THR A 46 7.73 6.27 -4.94
N GLY A 47 6.49 5.75 -4.91
CA GLY A 47 5.71 5.45 -6.11
C GLY A 47 5.90 4.04 -6.66
N ALA A 48 6.32 3.08 -5.82
CA ALA A 48 6.61 1.72 -6.24
C ALA A 48 5.41 0.98 -6.86
N ILE A 49 4.20 1.18 -6.32
CA ILE A 49 2.93 0.65 -6.86
C ILE A 49 2.34 1.66 -7.86
N THR A 50 2.40 2.96 -7.55
CA THR A 50 1.90 4.08 -8.36
C THR A 50 2.20 3.94 -9.85
N LYS A 51 3.46 3.65 -10.19
CA LYS A 51 3.93 3.55 -11.59
C LYS A 51 3.29 2.42 -12.41
N TYR A 52 2.77 1.39 -11.75
CA TYR A 52 2.06 0.28 -12.40
C TYR A 52 0.55 0.51 -12.47
N VAL A 53 -0.01 1.19 -11.47
CA VAL A 53 -1.44 1.50 -11.36
C VAL A 53 -1.84 2.66 -12.28
N ALA A 54 -1.06 3.73 -12.32
CA ALA A 54 -1.40 4.92 -13.09
C ALA A 54 -1.68 4.65 -14.57
N PRO A 55 -0.90 3.80 -15.29
CA PRO A 55 -1.20 3.49 -16.69
C PRO A 55 -2.51 2.72 -16.92
N ARG A 56 -3.13 2.21 -15.85
CA ARG A 56 -4.33 1.37 -15.91
C ARG A 56 -5.61 2.11 -15.60
N CYS A 57 -5.55 3.30 -15.03
CA CYS A 57 -6.71 4.05 -14.55
C CYS A 57 -6.87 5.40 -15.25
N LYS A 58 -8.08 5.96 -15.13
CA LYS A 58 -8.38 7.32 -15.61
C LYS A 58 -7.65 8.40 -14.81
N LEU A 59 -7.61 8.25 -13.51
CA LEU A 59 -7.00 9.21 -12.59
C LEU A 59 -6.52 8.49 -11.34
N LEU A 60 -5.27 8.73 -10.95
CA LEU A 60 -4.70 8.29 -9.69
C LEU A 60 -4.45 9.49 -8.77
N VAL A 61 -4.98 9.43 -7.55
CA VAL A 61 -4.61 10.33 -6.46
C VAL A 61 -3.66 9.56 -5.56
N ALA A 62 -2.38 9.88 -5.60
CA ALA A 62 -1.35 9.24 -4.77
C ALA A 62 -1.03 10.13 -3.58
N THR A 63 -1.14 9.57 -2.37
CA THR A 63 -0.97 10.33 -1.13
C THR A 63 0.07 9.71 -0.21
N ASP A 64 0.80 10.57 0.49
CA ASP A 64 1.71 10.18 1.55
C ASP A 64 1.80 11.28 2.61
N MET A 65 2.12 10.92 3.86
CA MET A 65 2.36 11.87 4.93
C MET A 65 3.83 12.33 5.03
N SER A 66 4.70 11.87 4.15
CA SER A 66 6.08 12.34 3.97
C SER A 66 6.21 13.16 2.69
N LYS A 67 6.64 14.41 2.85
CA LYS A 67 6.95 15.26 1.69
C LYS A 67 8.15 14.75 0.92
N GLY A 68 9.12 14.15 1.59
CA GLY A 68 10.29 13.53 0.96
C GLY A 68 9.87 12.38 0.05
N MET A 69 8.98 11.50 0.52
CA MET A 69 8.43 10.40 -0.30
C MET A 69 7.69 10.92 -1.53
N LEU A 70 6.84 11.94 -1.37
CA LEU A 70 6.11 12.53 -2.50
C LEU A 70 7.03 13.16 -3.55
N VAL A 71 8.16 13.75 -3.16
CA VAL A 71 9.15 14.29 -4.10
C VAL A 71 9.79 13.17 -4.92
N GLU A 72 10.18 12.06 -4.28
CA GLU A 72 10.74 10.91 -5.00
C GLU A 72 9.69 10.23 -5.88
N ALA A 73 8.44 10.06 -5.39
CA ALA A 73 7.35 9.52 -6.19
C ALA A 73 7.09 10.34 -7.47
N GLN A 74 7.13 11.67 -7.37
CA GLN A 74 6.99 12.56 -8.52
C GLN A 74 8.11 12.35 -9.55
N LYS A 75 9.36 12.16 -9.11
CA LYS A 75 10.49 11.88 -10.00
C LYS A 75 10.34 10.50 -10.66
N ASN A 76 9.98 9.49 -9.87
CA ASN A 76 9.86 8.10 -10.34
C ASN A 76 8.68 7.89 -11.31
N CYS A 77 7.73 8.83 -11.32
CA CYS A 77 6.51 8.80 -12.13
C CYS A 77 6.38 10.01 -13.07
N ASP A 78 7.46 10.72 -13.39
CA ASP A 78 7.46 11.99 -14.13
C ASP A 78 6.92 11.89 -15.56
N ASN A 79 6.96 10.69 -16.14
CA ASN A 79 6.42 10.36 -17.45
C ASN A 79 4.91 10.07 -17.47
N LEU A 80 4.23 10.11 -16.31
CA LEU A 80 2.81 9.79 -16.16
C LEU A 80 1.99 11.04 -15.85
N ASN A 81 0.98 11.35 -16.68
CA ASN A 81 0.26 12.63 -16.65
C ASN A 81 -1.08 12.56 -15.88
N ASN A 82 -1.51 11.38 -15.48
CA ASN A 82 -2.80 11.16 -14.81
C ASN A 82 -2.68 10.96 -13.30
N ILE A 83 -1.56 11.40 -12.69
CA ILE A 83 -1.33 11.30 -11.25
C ILE A 83 -1.47 12.67 -10.58
N ARG A 84 -2.13 12.69 -9.43
CA ARG A 84 -2.19 13.84 -8.51
C ARG A 84 -1.56 13.46 -7.19
N PHE A 85 -0.36 13.94 -6.93
CA PHE A 85 0.31 13.75 -5.64
C PHE A 85 -0.22 14.73 -4.60
N ARG A 86 -0.55 14.24 -3.37
CA ARG A 86 -1.10 15.03 -2.27
C ARG A 86 -0.53 14.57 -0.94
N TYR A 87 -0.26 15.52 -0.06
CA TYR A 87 0.01 15.23 1.34
C TYR A 87 -1.29 14.85 2.04
N ALA A 88 -1.35 13.68 2.67
CA ALA A 88 -2.52 13.24 3.43
C ALA A 88 -2.12 12.19 4.48
N ASP A 89 -2.93 12.14 5.54
CA ASP A 89 -2.89 11.10 6.56
C ASP A 89 -3.92 10.03 6.23
N ILE A 90 -3.49 8.78 6.16
CA ILE A 90 -4.36 7.61 5.92
C ILE A 90 -5.42 7.44 7.02
N MET A 91 -5.13 7.94 8.24
CA MET A 91 -6.04 7.87 9.38
C MET A 91 -7.16 8.94 9.34
N ASN A 92 -7.03 9.94 8.46
CA ASN A 92 -7.98 11.06 8.33
C ASN A 92 -7.91 11.64 6.91
N ILE A 93 -8.53 10.93 5.97
CA ILE A 93 -8.51 11.29 4.56
C ILE A 93 -9.49 12.44 4.32
N ASN A 94 -8.97 13.64 4.05
CA ASN A 94 -9.79 14.82 3.75
C ASN A 94 -10.45 14.70 2.37
N CYS A 95 -11.45 13.84 2.29
CA CYS A 95 -12.24 13.57 1.10
C CYS A 95 -13.66 13.16 1.48
N ARG A 96 -14.63 13.43 0.60
CA ARG A 96 -16.00 12.95 0.77
C ARG A 96 -16.06 11.44 0.68
N ASP A 97 -17.09 10.84 1.27
CA ASP A 97 -17.40 9.42 1.16
C ASP A 97 -17.60 9.02 -0.31
N GLU A 98 -17.31 7.77 -0.59
CA GLU A 98 -17.58 7.11 -1.88
C GLU A 98 -17.02 7.85 -3.11
N ARG A 99 -15.81 8.39 -2.97
CA ARG A 99 -15.16 9.19 -4.00
C ARG A 99 -14.40 8.37 -5.04
N PHE A 100 -13.90 7.20 -4.66
CA PHE A 100 -12.95 6.40 -5.45
C PHE A 100 -13.52 5.04 -5.80
N ASP A 101 -13.24 4.59 -7.03
CA ASP A 101 -13.60 3.25 -7.50
C ASP A 101 -12.74 2.16 -6.86
N LYS A 102 -11.46 2.45 -6.70
CA LYS A 102 -10.48 1.58 -6.05
C LYS A 102 -9.64 2.40 -5.05
N VAL A 103 -9.30 1.78 -3.94
CA VAL A 103 -8.45 2.38 -2.89
C VAL A 103 -7.33 1.41 -2.55
N ILE A 104 -6.10 1.88 -2.56
CA ILE A 104 -4.91 1.07 -2.33
C ILE A 104 -4.17 1.59 -1.10
N ALA A 105 -3.69 0.68 -0.25
CA ALA A 105 -2.83 0.99 0.89
C ALA A 105 -1.75 -0.09 1.01
N GLY A 106 -0.64 0.08 0.27
CA GLY A 106 0.42 -0.90 0.20
C GLY A 106 1.48 -0.74 1.28
N ASN A 107 1.81 -1.83 1.96
CA ASN A 107 2.91 -1.94 2.93
C ASN A 107 2.89 -0.87 4.04
N VAL A 108 1.70 -0.52 4.54
CA VAL A 108 1.52 0.52 5.56
C VAL A 108 0.80 0.04 6.81
N ILE A 109 -0.15 -0.89 6.72
CA ILE A 109 -1.01 -1.25 7.88
C ILE A 109 -0.22 -1.84 9.05
N HIS A 110 0.88 -2.53 8.78
CA HIS A 110 1.78 -3.09 9.79
C HIS A 110 2.61 -2.04 10.54
N LEU A 111 2.60 -0.79 10.06
CA LEU A 111 3.29 0.36 10.67
C LEU A 111 2.37 1.23 11.52
N LEU A 112 1.05 1.00 11.47
CA LEU A 112 0.05 1.82 12.15
C LEU A 112 -0.25 1.30 13.56
N ASP A 113 -0.46 2.22 14.49
CA ASP A 113 -0.90 1.88 15.85
C ASP A 113 -2.38 1.42 15.85
N GLU A 114 -3.21 2.00 14.98
CA GLU A 114 -4.66 1.74 14.88
C GLU A 114 -5.04 1.40 13.40
N PRO A 115 -4.57 0.27 12.84
CA PRO A 115 -4.82 -0.06 11.42
C PRO A 115 -6.30 -0.22 11.08
N GLU A 116 -7.14 -0.59 12.04
CA GLU A 116 -8.60 -0.68 11.90
C GLU A 116 -9.24 0.67 11.55
N LYS A 117 -8.73 1.79 12.09
CA LYS A 117 -9.18 3.13 11.73
C LYS A 117 -8.80 3.48 10.29
N ALA A 118 -7.58 3.12 9.88
CA ALA A 118 -7.17 3.31 8.50
C ALA A 118 -8.07 2.52 7.54
N ILE A 119 -8.37 1.26 7.85
CA ILE A 119 -9.27 0.44 7.03
C ILE A 119 -10.67 1.05 6.94
N ALA A 120 -11.21 1.58 8.06
CA ALA A 120 -12.48 2.29 8.07
C ALA A 120 -12.49 3.52 7.15
N GLU A 121 -11.41 4.33 7.16
CA GLU A 121 -11.24 5.48 6.29
C GLU A 121 -11.11 5.08 4.81
N LEU A 122 -10.33 4.03 4.51
CA LEU A 122 -10.21 3.50 3.14
C LEU A 122 -11.56 3.04 2.61
N LEU A 123 -12.34 2.32 3.43
CA LEU A 123 -13.70 1.89 3.08
C LEU A 123 -14.67 3.06 2.94
N ARG A 124 -14.57 4.09 3.81
CA ARG A 124 -15.41 5.27 3.73
C ARG A 124 -15.26 5.97 2.38
N VAL A 125 -14.02 6.18 1.93
CA VAL A 125 -13.76 6.91 0.67
C VAL A 125 -13.92 6.05 -0.58
N CYS A 126 -13.90 4.71 -0.44
CA CYS A 126 -14.21 3.75 -1.49
C CYS A 126 -15.72 3.76 -1.75
N ARG A 127 -16.16 3.75 -3.02
CA ARG A 127 -17.58 3.65 -3.36
C ARG A 127 -18.13 2.25 -3.06
N THR A 128 -19.43 2.15 -2.88
CA THR A 128 -20.15 0.86 -2.88
C THR A 128 -19.88 0.09 -4.19
N GLY A 129 -19.58 -1.19 -4.09
CA GLY A 129 -19.12 -2.05 -5.19
C GLY A 129 -17.68 -1.81 -5.63
N GLY A 130 -16.99 -0.84 -5.03
CA GLY A 130 -15.55 -0.62 -5.24
C GLY A 130 -14.69 -1.59 -4.44
N LYS A 131 -13.37 -1.54 -4.66
CA LYS A 131 -12.42 -2.44 -3.98
C LYS A 131 -11.41 -1.66 -3.16
N VAL A 132 -11.12 -2.15 -1.95
CA VAL A 132 -9.99 -1.73 -1.12
C VAL A 132 -8.93 -2.82 -1.19
N ILE A 133 -7.72 -2.47 -1.62
CA ILE A 133 -6.61 -3.39 -1.91
C ILE A 133 -5.48 -3.08 -0.93
N ILE A 134 -5.13 -4.04 -0.09
CA ILE A 134 -4.21 -3.84 1.02
C ILE A 134 -3.08 -4.87 0.93
N PRO A 135 -2.01 -4.60 0.17
CA PRO A 135 -0.79 -5.39 0.23
C PRO A 135 -0.05 -5.18 1.55
N THR A 136 0.53 -6.25 2.12
CA THR A 136 1.44 -6.14 3.26
C THR A 136 2.51 -7.23 3.22
N TYR A 137 3.68 -6.94 3.75
CA TYR A 137 4.72 -7.95 3.96
C TYR A 137 4.26 -8.98 4.98
N ILE A 138 4.59 -10.25 4.70
CA ILE A 138 4.35 -11.37 5.60
C ILE A 138 5.63 -12.17 5.81
N ASN A 139 5.80 -12.69 7.02
CA ASN A 139 6.86 -13.63 7.36
C ASN A 139 6.56 -14.98 6.69
N SER A 140 7.60 -15.67 6.19
CA SER A 140 7.50 -17.04 5.72
C SER A 140 8.41 -17.92 6.56
N GLU A 141 8.03 -19.17 6.79
CA GLU A 141 8.79 -20.14 7.61
C GLU A 141 10.23 -20.36 7.09
N ASN A 142 10.51 -20.02 5.84
CA ASN A 142 11.79 -20.28 5.17
C ASN A 142 12.65 -19.02 4.94
N THR A 143 12.22 -17.85 5.39
CA THR A 143 12.98 -16.62 5.15
C THR A 143 13.54 -16.10 6.47
N SER A 144 14.83 -15.78 6.49
CA SER A 144 15.45 -14.93 7.51
C SER A 144 14.84 -13.50 7.42
N ALA A 145 13.52 -13.41 7.61
CA ALA A 145 12.76 -12.17 7.64
C ALA A 145 13.30 -11.21 8.72
N SER A 146 13.96 -11.76 9.74
CA SER A 146 14.67 -10.99 10.76
C SER A 146 15.69 -10.01 10.16
N ILE A 147 16.40 -10.38 9.08
CA ILE A 147 17.46 -9.52 8.52
C ILE A 147 16.89 -8.26 7.85
N ALA A 148 15.71 -8.35 7.20
CA ALA A 148 15.12 -7.19 6.55
C ALA A 148 14.35 -6.31 7.54
N SER A 149 13.66 -6.90 8.52
CA SER A 149 13.06 -6.16 9.64
C SER A 149 14.15 -5.51 10.49
N ASP A 150 15.27 -6.21 10.74
CA ASP A 150 16.42 -5.68 11.47
C ASP A 150 17.08 -4.52 10.71
N ALA A 151 17.22 -4.61 9.39
CA ALA A 151 17.77 -3.51 8.58
C ALA A 151 16.85 -2.28 8.56
N LEU A 152 15.54 -2.47 8.50
CA LEU A 152 14.56 -1.39 8.58
C LEU A 152 14.47 -0.81 10.00
N THR A 153 14.60 -1.65 11.03
CA THR A 153 14.68 -1.22 12.43
C THR A 153 15.95 -0.39 12.69
N LEU A 154 17.08 -0.74 12.07
CA LEU A 154 18.34 0.03 12.16
C LEU A 154 18.18 1.46 11.59
N VAL A 155 17.30 1.67 10.62
CA VAL A 155 16.96 3.01 10.11
C VAL A 155 15.76 3.63 10.83
N GLY A 156 15.29 3.01 11.93
CA GLY A 156 14.26 3.55 12.80
C GLY A 156 12.82 3.30 12.35
N VAL A 157 12.61 2.37 11.44
CA VAL A 157 11.26 1.87 11.09
C VAL A 157 10.87 0.81 12.09
N GLU A 158 9.86 1.08 12.89
CA GLU A 158 9.31 0.14 13.87
C GLU A 158 8.06 -0.52 13.29
N PHE A 159 8.11 -1.85 13.17
CA PHE A 159 6.93 -2.65 12.84
C PHE A 159 6.06 -2.75 14.09
N LYS A 160 4.85 -2.22 14.04
CA LYS A 160 3.86 -2.33 15.13
C LYS A 160 3.22 -3.71 15.17
N ARG A 161 3.15 -4.36 14.01
CA ARG A 161 2.63 -5.72 13.85
C ARG A 161 3.48 -6.49 12.85
N GLU A 162 3.73 -7.73 13.14
CA GLU A 162 4.30 -8.69 12.20
C GLU A 162 3.20 -9.68 11.82
N PHE A 163 3.04 -9.90 10.53
CA PHE A 163 2.07 -10.85 9.99
C PHE A 163 2.80 -12.04 9.36
N ASP A 164 2.27 -13.22 9.54
CA ASP A 164 2.34 -14.33 8.61
C ASP A 164 1.03 -14.39 7.78
N TYR A 165 0.91 -15.37 6.91
CA TYR A 165 -0.28 -15.43 6.04
C TYR A 165 -1.57 -15.70 6.81
N GLU A 166 -1.54 -16.57 7.83
CA GLU A 166 -2.74 -16.92 8.60
C GLU A 166 -3.14 -15.77 9.54
N SER A 167 -2.22 -15.17 10.28
CA SER A 167 -2.49 -14.02 11.14
C SER A 167 -2.96 -12.80 10.35
N TYR A 168 -2.50 -12.66 9.09
CA TYR A 168 -3.00 -11.61 8.21
C TYR A 168 -4.46 -11.83 7.81
N LYS A 169 -4.87 -13.06 7.55
CA LYS A 169 -6.28 -13.42 7.28
C LYS A 169 -7.15 -13.24 8.51
N GLU A 170 -6.67 -13.74 9.66
CA GLU A 170 -7.37 -13.63 10.96
C GLU A 170 -7.63 -12.16 11.30
N PHE A 171 -6.65 -11.27 11.07
CA PHE A 171 -6.82 -9.84 11.30
C PHE A 171 -8.04 -9.25 10.60
N PHE A 172 -8.31 -9.60 9.35
CA PHE A 172 -9.51 -9.12 8.64
C PHE A 172 -10.78 -9.83 9.09
N THR A 173 -10.70 -11.12 9.40
CA THR A 173 -11.85 -11.90 9.90
C THR A 173 -12.31 -11.35 11.25
N ASP A 174 -11.40 -11.01 12.15
CA ASP A 174 -11.70 -10.40 13.45
C ASP A 174 -12.37 -9.03 13.32
N LEU A 175 -12.07 -8.31 12.25
CA LEU A 175 -12.75 -7.07 11.91
C LEU A 175 -14.09 -7.27 11.18
N GLY A 176 -14.51 -8.51 10.94
CA GLY A 176 -15.77 -8.85 10.27
C GLY A 176 -15.73 -8.76 8.76
N PHE A 177 -14.54 -8.76 8.15
CA PHE A 177 -14.36 -8.75 6.70
C PHE A 177 -14.02 -10.16 6.18
N GLU A 178 -14.40 -10.41 4.93
CA GLU A 178 -14.06 -11.61 4.16
C GLU A 178 -13.38 -11.20 2.84
N PRO A 179 -12.12 -10.77 2.86
CA PRO A 179 -11.41 -10.39 1.64
C PRO A 179 -11.12 -11.61 0.75
N GLU A 180 -10.94 -11.36 -0.54
CA GLU A 180 -10.15 -12.25 -1.38
C GLU A 180 -8.67 -12.05 -1.04
N PHE A 181 -7.92 -13.16 -0.94
CA PHE A 181 -6.49 -13.11 -0.63
C PHE A 181 -5.64 -13.63 -1.78
N ASP A 182 -4.48 -13.00 -1.95
CA ASP A 182 -3.47 -13.43 -2.90
C ASP A 182 -2.07 -13.24 -2.28
N VAL A 183 -1.04 -13.88 -2.84
CA VAL A 183 0.34 -13.79 -2.37
C VAL A 183 1.27 -13.56 -3.54
N VAL A 184 2.11 -12.55 -3.42
CA VAL A 184 3.26 -12.32 -4.31
C VAL A 184 4.50 -12.87 -3.61
N GLU A 185 5.04 -13.95 -4.17
CA GLU A 185 6.24 -14.60 -3.63
C GLU A 185 7.52 -13.83 -3.97
N GLY A 186 8.50 -13.91 -3.07
CA GLY A 186 9.83 -13.34 -3.25
C GLY A 186 10.70 -13.49 -2.01
N ARG A 187 11.71 -12.65 -1.87
CA ARG A 187 12.56 -12.67 -0.67
C ARG A 187 11.77 -12.36 0.60
N MET A 188 10.90 -11.37 0.52
CA MET A 188 9.86 -11.11 1.51
C MET A 188 8.54 -11.26 0.77
N ASN A 189 7.75 -12.26 1.14
CA ASN A 189 6.43 -12.45 0.55
C ASN A 189 5.53 -11.27 0.90
N CYS A 190 4.60 -10.95 -0.01
CA CYS A 190 3.59 -9.93 0.22
C CYS A 190 2.21 -10.54 0.03
N ALA A 191 1.41 -10.58 1.09
CA ALA A 191 0.00 -10.95 1.00
C ALA A 191 -0.82 -9.73 0.60
N ILE A 192 -1.88 -9.95 -0.16
CA ILE A 192 -2.80 -8.91 -0.63
C ILE A 192 -4.20 -9.28 -0.16
N ALA A 193 -4.83 -8.43 0.63
CA ALA A 193 -6.25 -8.52 0.94
C ALA A 193 -7.03 -7.59 0.01
N ILE A 194 -8.09 -8.10 -0.62
CA ILE A 194 -8.96 -7.36 -1.53
C ILE A 194 -10.37 -7.40 -0.96
N ILE A 195 -10.83 -6.26 -0.43
CA ILE A 195 -12.17 -6.11 0.14
C ILE A 195 -13.06 -5.45 -0.90
N THR A 196 -14.11 -6.12 -1.35
CA THR A 196 -15.19 -5.49 -2.12
C THR A 196 -16.16 -4.83 -1.14
N LYS A 197 -16.32 -3.50 -1.23
CA LYS A 197 -17.27 -2.77 -0.37
C LYS A 197 -18.70 -3.16 -0.74
N LYS A 198 -19.40 -3.81 0.19
CA LYS A 198 -20.83 -4.16 0.07
C LYS A 198 -21.70 -2.94 0.39
N GLU A 199 -22.95 -2.95 -0.06
CA GLU A 199 -23.98 -2.03 0.46
C GLU A 199 -24.16 -2.26 1.96
N ALA A 200 -24.35 -1.18 2.73
CA ALA A 200 -24.59 -1.21 4.15
C ALA A 200 -26.04 -1.61 4.47
#